data_3b6bcae8610e6786ddf09a45f82f1a83
#
_entry.id   3b6bcae8610e6786ddf09a45f82f1a83
#
_cell.length_a   1.000
_cell.length_b   1.000
_cell.length_c   1.000
_cell.angle_alpha   90.00
_cell.angle_beta   90.00
_cell.angle_gamma   90.00
#
_symmetry.space_group_name_H-M   'P 1'
#
loop_
_entity.id
_entity.type
_entity.pdbx_description
1 polymer ?
#
loop_
_entity_poly.entity_id
_entity_poly.type
_entity_poly.pdbx_seq_one_letter_code
_entity_poly.pdbx_strand_id
1 'polypeptide(L)'
;IQKRGITTLEDFSRFVGNLSVQTTAPGQNTIVFRGVSDGGGFLVDPTAAIYLDEQPMSMTSMAPDVYPVDIARVEALAGPQSTLFGASSQTGTIRVITNKPDASEFSGDIGLGMSGVAKGDNGYDFDATVNIPVIKDKLAIRLSGFSAEDGGFIDSVFGTTVVDAYSGLGGLKNNAGSVENDINNVEWSGGRISARWLVSDDWTATLSSNFQEITANGFSDMDKTVGDLETVNFYDEFRTDDWTQTSLVIEGDLGFAKLTVAASYYDRDTAYQHDTQSYAAYFMYTIGIYAGYATYDFGTDPIGYRSNIQANESETLEVRLSGSSDKVDWTVGAFYMDSDESWDFRSYVDGYANSPAFAAWAGYAAYYNITIAPTYAWWRSNQITSREDKALFGEIDIKLTDRLSLLAGGRWYEVDRNIEYFVEKPSGYANLATPPRAAIDDGFTPKFGLQYDLADDLMIYALYSEGYRVGGTNRGRGVPTLPVDYGSDIVENTEFGLKSDWNDGKLQINATLYEMKWKNMQLEVVDPSNAIGEPWQAVVANLGDASISGGDLDVKAVISENIQVGFNITRIFEAVVSAPESFPDPRFPGGQASLGLTSKTNLPMFADTSYSLYMEYTTTLELFEGGDA
;
A
#
# COMPACT_ATOMS: atom_id res chain seq x y z
N ILE A 1 7.42 -16.88 -9.85
CA ILE A 1 7.12 -15.49 -10.14
C ILE A 1 7.59 -15.19 -11.55
N GLN A 2 8.88 -15.15 -11.85
CA GLN A 2 9.45 -14.84 -13.19
C GLN A 2 8.83 -15.67 -14.32
N LYS A 3 8.69 -16.99 -14.18
CA LYS A 3 8.04 -17.88 -15.18
C LYS A 3 6.58 -17.52 -15.51
N ARG A 4 5.93 -16.70 -14.71
CA ARG A 4 4.53 -16.28 -14.87
C ARG A 4 4.38 -14.85 -15.36
N GLY A 5 5.50 -14.15 -15.62
CA GLY A 5 5.49 -12.74 -16.03
C GLY A 5 4.91 -11.80 -14.96
N ILE A 6 5.07 -12.14 -13.69
CA ILE A 6 4.65 -11.29 -12.56
C ILE A 6 5.74 -10.25 -12.35
N THR A 7 5.43 -8.97 -12.55
CA THR A 7 6.35 -7.84 -12.37
C THR A 7 5.92 -6.87 -11.29
N THR A 8 4.62 -6.84 -10.97
CA THR A 8 4.03 -5.92 -9.99
C THR A 8 3.27 -6.67 -8.89
N LEU A 9 2.92 -5.96 -7.82
CA LEU A 9 2.01 -6.47 -6.76
C LEU A 9 0.61 -6.77 -7.33
N GLU A 10 0.13 -5.98 -8.28
CA GLU A 10 -1.15 -6.23 -8.94
C GLU A 10 -1.14 -7.57 -9.68
N ASP A 11 -0.09 -7.86 -10.45
CA ASP A 11 0.06 -9.15 -11.13
C ASP A 11 0.09 -10.31 -10.14
N PHE A 12 0.83 -10.15 -9.02
CA PHE A 12 0.87 -11.14 -7.96
C PHE A 12 -0.53 -11.41 -7.38
N SER A 13 -1.33 -10.38 -7.18
CA SER A 13 -2.67 -10.49 -6.60
C SER A 13 -3.60 -11.38 -7.44
N ARG A 14 -3.41 -11.42 -8.76
CA ARG A 14 -4.22 -12.25 -9.68
C ARG A 14 -4.08 -13.76 -9.44
N PHE A 15 -3.04 -14.17 -8.71
CA PHE A 15 -2.80 -15.58 -8.34
C PHE A 15 -3.20 -15.90 -6.91
N VAL A 16 -3.70 -14.92 -6.15
CA VAL A 16 -4.06 -15.07 -4.72
C VAL A 16 -5.50 -14.61 -4.52
N GLY A 17 -6.43 -15.56 -4.41
CA GLY A 17 -7.87 -15.26 -4.43
C GLY A 17 -8.38 -14.31 -3.33
N ASN A 18 -7.74 -14.30 -2.15
CA ASN A 18 -8.12 -13.44 -1.02
C ASN A 18 -7.38 -12.09 -0.97
N LEU A 19 -6.62 -11.78 -2.02
CA LEU A 19 -5.85 -10.54 -2.16
C LEU A 19 -6.36 -9.75 -3.36
N SER A 20 -6.63 -8.47 -3.16
CA SER A 20 -6.86 -7.48 -4.21
C SER A 20 -5.85 -6.35 -4.05
N VAL A 21 -5.26 -5.93 -5.15
CA VAL A 21 -4.38 -4.76 -5.21
C VAL A 21 -5.00 -3.76 -6.17
N GLN A 22 -5.15 -2.53 -5.72
CA GLN A 22 -5.61 -1.41 -6.55
C GLN A 22 -4.44 -0.48 -6.76
N THR A 23 -3.98 -0.39 -7.98
CA THR A 23 -2.86 0.47 -8.39
C THR A 23 -3.42 1.74 -9.04
N THR A 24 -3.17 2.90 -8.45
CA THR A 24 -3.53 4.19 -9.03
C THR A 24 -2.41 4.75 -9.90
N ALA A 25 -1.18 4.38 -9.60
CA ALA A 25 0.01 4.62 -10.40
C ALA A 25 1.11 3.64 -9.96
N PRO A 26 2.14 3.37 -10.77
CA PRO A 26 3.29 2.54 -10.37
C PRO A 26 3.87 2.99 -9.03
N GLY A 27 4.08 2.05 -8.10
CA GLY A 27 4.52 2.34 -6.72
C GLY A 27 3.43 2.93 -5.80
N GLN A 28 2.20 3.06 -6.26
CA GLN A 28 1.08 3.55 -5.46
C GLN A 28 -0.04 2.50 -5.37
N ASN A 29 0.15 1.56 -4.46
CA ASN A 29 -0.74 0.41 -4.30
C ASN A 29 -1.55 0.48 -3.02
N THR A 30 -2.84 0.15 -3.12
CA THR A 30 -3.71 -0.16 -1.98
C THR A 30 -3.92 -1.66 -1.93
N ILE A 31 -3.49 -2.28 -0.83
CA ILE A 31 -3.55 -3.72 -0.62
C ILE A 31 -4.79 -4.05 0.21
N VAL A 32 -5.64 -4.93 -0.30
CA VAL A 32 -6.90 -5.33 0.36
C VAL A 32 -6.94 -6.84 0.52
N PHE A 33 -6.96 -7.31 1.75
CA PHE A 33 -7.21 -8.72 2.06
C PHE A 33 -8.67 -8.95 2.44
N ARG A 34 -9.28 -10.03 1.90
CA ARG A 34 -10.63 -10.49 2.27
C ARG A 34 -11.72 -9.39 2.23
N GLY A 35 -11.53 -8.37 1.38
CA GLY A 35 -12.50 -7.28 1.21
C GLY A 35 -12.51 -6.24 2.33
N VAL A 36 -11.55 -6.24 3.23
CA VAL A 36 -11.41 -5.21 4.27
C VAL A 36 -10.73 -3.99 3.68
N SER A 37 -11.52 -3.01 3.24
CA SER A 37 -11.03 -1.80 2.57
C SER A 37 -11.73 -0.55 3.10
N ASP A 38 -10.95 0.49 3.35
CA ASP A 38 -11.41 1.84 3.71
C ASP A 38 -11.63 2.75 2.49
N GLY A 39 -11.33 2.26 1.29
CA GLY A 39 -11.43 3.01 0.05
C GLY A 39 -10.14 3.68 -0.39
N GLY A 40 -9.02 3.44 0.29
CA GLY A 40 -7.70 3.98 -0.09
C GLY A 40 -7.57 5.48 0.20
N GLY A 41 -7.81 5.87 1.45
CA GLY A 41 -7.68 7.28 1.88
C GLY A 41 -6.23 7.77 1.89
N PHE A 42 -6.03 9.07 1.66
CA PHE A 42 -4.70 9.70 1.64
C PHE A 42 -4.12 9.99 3.03
N LEU A 43 -4.97 9.98 4.06
CA LEU A 43 -4.61 10.43 5.41
C LEU A 43 -4.54 9.29 6.42
N VAL A 44 -4.82 8.06 5.99
CA VAL A 44 -4.86 6.86 6.85
C VAL A 44 -3.70 5.93 6.54
N ASP A 45 -3.24 5.22 7.56
CA ASP A 45 -2.27 4.15 7.38
C ASP A 45 -2.93 2.98 6.62
N PRO A 46 -2.17 2.18 5.85
CA PRO A 46 -2.73 1.04 5.12
C PRO A 46 -3.25 -0.04 6.09
N THR A 47 -4.27 -0.79 5.64
CA THR A 47 -4.83 -1.92 6.41
C THR A 47 -3.98 -3.19 6.29
N ALA A 48 -3.10 -3.26 5.28
CA ALA A 48 -2.21 -4.39 5.04
C ALA A 48 -0.76 -3.91 4.87
N ALA A 49 0.17 -4.65 5.46
CA ALA A 49 1.60 -4.33 5.41
C ALA A 49 2.32 -5.03 4.25
N ILE A 50 3.40 -4.40 3.77
CA ILE A 50 4.40 -5.04 2.92
C ILE A 50 5.75 -5.08 3.64
N TYR A 51 6.44 -6.21 3.54
CA TYR A 51 7.76 -6.45 4.10
C TYR A 51 8.73 -6.90 3.01
N LEU A 52 9.94 -6.35 3.04
CA LEU A 52 11.07 -6.87 2.30
C LEU A 52 12.05 -7.52 3.28
N ASP A 53 12.17 -8.84 3.17
CA ASP A 53 12.84 -9.69 4.18
C ASP A 53 12.24 -9.49 5.59
N GLU A 54 13.00 -8.97 6.55
CA GLU A 54 12.56 -8.72 7.93
C GLU A 54 12.08 -7.27 8.17
N GLN A 55 11.93 -6.44 7.11
CA GLN A 55 11.76 -4.99 7.24
C GLN A 55 10.43 -4.50 6.69
N PRO A 56 9.65 -3.73 7.45
CA PRO A 56 8.44 -3.09 6.95
C PRO A 56 8.78 -1.99 5.94
N MET A 57 7.98 -1.91 4.86
CA MET A 57 8.08 -0.87 3.83
C MET A 57 6.78 -0.06 3.70
N SER A 58 5.81 -0.31 4.57
CA SER A 58 4.53 0.41 4.54
C SER A 58 4.70 1.83 5.04
N MET A 59 4.10 2.78 4.34
CA MET A 59 3.98 4.17 4.73
C MET A 59 2.52 4.62 4.58
N THR A 60 2.18 5.80 5.08
CA THR A 60 0.83 6.35 4.98
C THR A 60 0.38 6.40 3.53
N SER A 61 -0.81 5.88 3.27
CA SER A 61 -1.53 5.84 1.98
C SER A 61 -0.94 5.04 0.82
N MET A 62 0.29 4.49 0.91
CA MET A 62 0.93 3.86 -0.24
C MET A 62 1.80 2.66 0.12
N ALA A 63 1.58 1.52 -0.55
CA ALA A 63 2.53 0.41 -0.58
C ALA A 63 3.42 0.52 -1.83
N PRO A 64 4.77 0.38 -1.71
CA PRO A 64 5.66 0.35 -2.87
C PRO A 64 5.49 -0.95 -3.67
N ASP A 65 5.84 -0.91 -4.94
CA ASP A 65 6.17 -2.11 -5.69
C ASP A 65 7.62 -2.52 -5.42
N VAL A 66 7.86 -3.82 -5.39
CA VAL A 66 9.20 -4.43 -5.35
C VAL A 66 9.36 -5.29 -6.59
N TYR A 67 10.23 -4.86 -7.52
CA TYR A 67 10.47 -5.59 -8.76
C TYR A 67 11.06 -6.98 -8.45
N PRO A 68 10.48 -8.09 -8.99
CA PRO A 68 10.73 -9.43 -8.46
C PRO A 68 12.00 -10.10 -9.02
N VAL A 69 13.14 -9.43 -8.97
CA VAL A 69 14.44 -10.00 -9.36
C VAL A 69 15.12 -10.66 -8.16
N ASP A 70 15.59 -11.88 -8.37
CA ASP A 70 16.28 -12.69 -7.37
C ASP A 70 15.52 -12.86 -6.06
N ILE A 71 14.20 -13.07 -6.19
CA ILE A 71 13.29 -13.33 -5.08
C ILE A 71 13.20 -14.82 -4.83
N ALA A 72 13.35 -15.24 -3.57
CA ALA A 72 13.18 -16.62 -3.15
C ALA A 72 11.70 -17.02 -3.17
N ARG A 73 10.82 -16.15 -2.60
CA ARG A 73 9.36 -16.30 -2.59
C ARG A 73 8.65 -15.04 -2.17
N VAL A 74 7.36 -14.96 -2.49
CA VAL A 74 6.43 -13.98 -1.93
C VAL A 74 5.37 -14.73 -1.13
N GLU A 75 5.11 -14.26 0.08
CA GLU A 75 4.11 -14.81 0.99
C GLU A 75 2.98 -13.80 1.15
N ALA A 76 1.73 -14.24 0.97
CA ALA A 76 0.53 -13.46 1.28
C ALA A 76 -0.15 -14.08 2.49
N LEU A 77 -0.08 -13.40 3.62
CA LEU A 77 -0.61 -13.83 4.91
C LEU A 77 -1.94 -13.13 5.15
N ALA A 78 -3.05 -13.79 4.84
CA ALA A 78 -4.39 -13.24 5.01
C ALA A 78 -4.88 -13.32 6.46
N GLY A 79 -5.70 -12.35 6.87
CA GLY A 79 -6.16 -12.17 8.24
C GLY A 79 -5.17 -11.39 9.11
N PRO A 80 -5.58 -10.95 10.30
CA PRO A 80 -4.75 -10.13 11.19
C PRO A 80 -3.41 -10.78 11.54
N GLN A 81 -2.33 -10.06 11.28
CA GLN A 81 -0.96 -10.49 11.55
C GLN A 81 -0.22 -9.57 12.55
N SER A 82 -0.94 -8.65 13.19
CA SER A 82 -0.34 -7.61 14.01
C SER A 82 0.45 -8.13 15.21
N THR A 83 0.20 -9.36 15.68
CA THR A 83 0.98 -9.97 16.78
C THR A 83 2.48 -9.98 16.46
N LEU A 84 2.88 -10.42 15.27
CA LEU A 84 4.29 -10.50 14.88
C LEU A 84 4.72 -9.31 14.00
N PHE A 85 3.84 -8.79 13.13
CA PHE A 85 4.19 -7.78 12.13
C PHE A 85 3.72 -6.35 12.50
N GLY A 86 3.00 -6.16 13.61
CA GLY A 86 2.66 -4.85 14.15
C GLY A 86 1.58 -4.08 13.39
N ALA A 87 1.68 -2.76 13.48
CA ALA A 87 0.76 -1.84 12.83
C ALA A 87 0.71 -2.05 11.31
N SER A 88 -0.41 -1.68 10.69
CA SER A 88 -0.68 -1.88 9.26
C SER A 88 -0.75 -3.34 8.80
N SER A 89 -0.49 -4.33 9.66
CA SER A 89 -0.79 -5.75 9.40
C SER A 89 -2.17 -6.14 9.94
N GLN A 90 -3.10 -5.20 9.87
CA GLN A 90 -4.44 -5.31 10.44
C GLN A 90 -5.28 -6.39 9.74
N THR A 91 -5.15 -6.52 8.43
CA THR A 91 -5.94 -7.45 7.61
C THR A 91 -5.11 -8.50 6.91
N GLY A 92 -3.80 -8.31 6.86
CA GLY A 92 -2.86 -9.21 6.23
C GLY A 92 -1.49 -8.58 6.03
N THR A 93 -0.56 -9.39 5.53
CA THR A 93 0.82 -8.98 5.28
C THR A 93 1.32 -9.64 4.00
N ILE A 94 1.97 -8.88 3.12
CA ILE A 94 2.75 -9.40 2.01
C ILE A 94 4.22 -9.37 2.44
N ARG A 95 4.91 -10.51 2.28
CA ARG A 95 6.34 -10.63 2.54
C ARG A 95 7.06 -11.00 1.26
N VAL A 96 7.97 -10.14 0.82
CA VAL A 96 8.91 -10.41 -0.27
C VAL A 96 10.22 -10.89 0.36
N ILE A 97 10.63 -12.12 0.07
CA ILE A 97 11.80 -12.75 0.66
C ILE A 97 12.84 -12.98 -0.42
N THR A 98 14.02 -12.37 -0.23
CA THR A 98 15.11 -12.42 -1.21
C THR A 98 15.97 -13.67 -1.06
N ASN A 99 16.62 -14.09 -2.15
CA ASN A 99 17.64 -15.12 -2.07
C ASN A 99 18.85 -14.62 -1.26
N LYS A 100 19.30 -15.43 -0.32
CA LYS A 100 20.47 -15.09 0.51
C LYS A 100 21.77 -15.50 -0.20
N PRO A 101 22.91 -14.79 0.04
CA PRO A 101 24.21 -15.22 -0.44
C PRO A 101 24.58 -16.63 0.03
N ASP A 102 25.11 -17.46 -0.88
CA ASP A 102 25.56 -18.82 -0.62
C ASP A 102 27.08 -18.90 -0.65
N ALA A 103 27.67 -19.34 0.47
CA ALA A 103 29.13 -19.47 0.60
C ALA A 103 29.69 -20.80 0.06
N SER A 104 28.83 -21.72 -0.39
CA SER A 104 29.24 -23.05 -0.86
C SER A 104 29.71 -23.04 -2.30
N GLU A 105 29.04 -22.30 -3.21
CA GLU A 105 29.28 -22.34 -4.63
C GLU A 105 29.10 -21.01 -5.35
N PHE A 106 29.80 -20.86 -6.48
CA PHE A 106 29.60 -19.77 -7.42
C PHE A 106 28.39 -20.08 -8.31
N SER A 107 27.49 -19.10 -8.45
CA SER A 107 26.36 -19.23 -9.37
C SER A 107 26.03 -17.88 -10.00
N GLY A 108 25.35 -17.90 -11.12
CA GLY A 108 24.87 -16.69 -11.80
C GLY A 108 23.69 -17.01 -12.70
N ASP A 109 22.85 -16.01 -12.91
CA ASP A 109 21.68 -16.05 -13.77
C ASP A 109 21.58 -14.77 -14.57
N ILE A 110 21.05 -14.86 -15.79
CA ILE A 110 20.76 -13.72 -16.65
C ILE A 110 19.37 -13.93 -17.25
N GLY A 111 18.49 -12.98 -17.06
CA GLY A 111 17.14 -12.93 -17.63
C GLY A 111 17.07 -11.90 -18.76
N LEU A 112 16.33 -12.23 -19.80
CA LEU A 112 15.98 -11.35 -20.91
C LEU A 112 14.51 -11.60 -21.26
N GLY A 113 13.70 -10.56 -21.26
CA GLY A 113 12.31 -10.62 -21.65
C GLY A 113 11.94 -9.54 -22.65
N MET A 114 10.89 -9.82 -23.41
CA MET A 114 10.23 -8.87 -24.31
C MET A 114 8.73 -9.07 -24.17
N SER A 115 8.00 -7.98 -24.08
CA SER A 115 6.56 -7.95 -24.00
C SER A 115 5.98 -7.03 -25.08
N GLY A 116 4.69 -7.13 -25.31
CA GLY A 116 3.98 -6.22 -26.21
C GLY A 116 2.58 -5.98 -25.67
N VAL A 117 2.17 -4.75 -25.61
CA VAL A 117 0.84 -4.33 -25.18
C VAL A 117 -0.08 -4.21 -26.38
N ALA A 118 -1.28 -4.77 -26.29
CA ALA A 118 -2.26 -4.63 -27.37
C ALA A 118 -2.70 -3.16 -27.49
N LYS A 119 -2.57 -2.58 -28.68
CA LYS A 119 -2.78 -1.16 -28.98
C LYS A 119 -1.80 -0.21 -28.27
N GLY A 120 -0.60 -0.65 -27.96
CA GLY A 120 0.44 0.11 -27.31
C GLY A 120 1.82 -0.36 -27.73
N ASP A 121 2.83 0.15 -27.07
CA ASP A 121 4.23 -0.13 -27.35
C ASP A 121 4.72 -1.47 -26.81
N ASN A 122 5.95 -1.81 -27.16
CA ASN A 122 6.65 -3.00 -26.66
C ASN A 122 7.38 -2.64 -25.37
N GLY A 123 7.47 -3.64 -24.49
CA GLY A 123 8.31 -3.60 -23.30
C GLY A 123 9.50 -4.55 -23.41
N TYR A 124 10.46 -4.37 -22.53
CA TYR A 124 11.60 -5.26 -22.36
C TYR A 124 11.97 -5.38 -20.88
N ASP A 125 12.62 -6.47 -20.52
CA ASP A 125 13.24 -6.65 -19.24
C ASP A 125 14.62 -7.32 -19.39
N PHE A 126 15.55 -6.87 -18.56
CA PHE A 126 16.86 -7.43 -18.39
C PHE A 126 17.15 -7.55 -16.91
N ASP A 127 17.58 -8.73 -16.45
CA ASP A 127 18.11 -8.92 -15.12
C ASP A 127 19.38 -9.77 -15.13
N ALA A 128 20.21 -9.57 -14.11
CA ALA A 128 21.39 -10.38 -13.89
C ALA A 128 21.64 -10.55 -12.39
N THR A 129 22.02 -11.76 -12.00
CA THR A 129 22.40 -12.10 -10.63
C THR A 129 23.71 -12.86 -10.62
N VAL A 130 24.58 -12.57 -9.66
CA VAL A 130 25.80 -13.33 -9.42
C VAL A 130 26.00 -13.58 -7.93
N ASN A 131 26.30 -14.81 -7.56
CA ASN A 131 26.65 -15.24 -6.21
C ASN A 131 28.13 -15.64 -6.17
N ILE A 132 28.91 -15.02 -5.29
CA ILE A 132 30.36 -15.18 -5.20
C ILE A 132 30.74 -15.67 -3.80
N PRO A 133 31.19 -16.91 -3.62
CA PRO A 133 31.76 -17.38 -2.37
C PRO A 133 33.17 -16.79 -2.19
N VAL A 134 33.25 -15.62 -1.55
CA VAL A 134 34.55 -14.92 -1.33
C VAL A 134 35.50 -15.74 -0.46
N ILE A 135 34.92 -16.37 0.57
CA ILE A 135 35.60 -17.35 1.41
C ILE A 135 34.68 -18.57 1.49
N LYS A 136 35.11 -19.68 0.89
CA LYS A 136 34.33 -20.90 0.84
C LYS A 136 33.81 -21.28 2.22
N ASP A 137 32.51 -21.60 2.29
CA ASP A 137 31.77 -21.99 3.48
C ASP A 137 31.79 -20.95 4.62
N LYS A 138 32.17 -19.67 4.33
CA LYS A 138 32.24 -18.63 5.34
C LYS A 138 31.66 -17.28 4.93
N LEU A 139 32.02 -16.78 3.74
CA LEU A 139 31.62 -15.45 3.30
C LEU A 139 31.20 -15.50 1.84
N ALA A 140 30.01 -15.06 1.57
CA ALA A 140 29.50 -14.86 0.21
C ALA A 140 29.00 -13.44 0.00
N ILE A 141 29.11 -12.99 -1.24
CA ILE A 141 28.50 -11.76 -1.74
C ILE A 141 27.55 -12.18 -2.87
N ARG A 142 26.33 -11.62 -2.85
CA ARG A 142 25.34 -11.77 -3.91
C ARG A 142 24.96 -10.40 -4.45
N LEU A 143 25.05 -10.26 -5.76
CA LEU A 143 24.73 -9.03 -6.49
C LEU A 143 23.61 -9.35 -7.46
N SER A 144 22.58 -8.51 -7.51
CA SER A 144 21.55 -8.56 -8.54
C SER A 144 21.26 -7.16 -9.05
N GLY A 145 20.89 -7.05 -10.32
CA GLY A 145 20.49 -5.80 -10.94
C GLY A 145 19.50 -6.05 -12.06
N PHE A 146 18.68 -5.06 -12.35
CA PHE A 146 17.67 -5.14 -13.39
C PHE A 146 17.42 -3.77 -14.05
N SER A 147 16.90 -3.82 -15.27
CA SER A 147 16.34 -2.69 -16.00
C SER A 147 15.20 -3.21 -16.87
N ALA A 148 14.04 -2.57 -16.79
CA ALA A 148 12.88 -2.98 -17.54
C ALA A 148 12.09 -1.75 -18.00
N GLU A 149 11.28 -1.94 -19.04
CA GLU A 149 10.33 -0.97 -19.54
C GLU A 149 9.02 -1.68 -19.89
N ASP A 150 7.93 -1.19 -19.32
CA ASP A 150 6.57 -1.57 -19.72
C ASP A 150 6.06 -0.57 -20.75
N GLY A 151 5.63 -1.05 -21.92
CA GLY A 151 5.15 -0.19 -23.01
C GLY A 151 3.87 0.55 -22.63
N GLY A 152 3.78 1.82 -23.02
CA GLY A 152 2.57 2.64 -22.88
C GLY A 152 1.43 2.14 -23.76
N PHE A 153 0.21 2.61 -23.47
CA PHE A 153 -1.01 2.24 -24.21
C PHE A 153 -2.14 3.29 -24.11
N ILE A 154 -1.88 4.43 -23.52
CA ILE A 154 -2.81 5.57 -23.47
C ILE A 154 -2.31 6.64 -24.42
N ASP A 155 -3.20 7.13 -25.29
CA ASP A 155 -2.92 8.20 -26.25
C ASP A 155 -3.44 9.55 -25.74
N SER A 156 -2.59 10.56 -25.70
CA SER A 156 -3.04 11.96 -25.60
C SER A 156 -3.40 12.46 -26.99
N VAL A 157 -4.70 12.46 -27.31
CA VAL A 157 -5.19 12.86 -28.64
C VAL A 157 -5.47 14.36 -28.70
N PHE A 158 -5.55 14.89 -29.95
CA PHE A 158 -5.92 16.29 -30.14
C PHE A 158 -7.34 16.56 -29.65
N GLY A 159 -7.47 17.56 -28.77
CA GLY A 159 -8.75 18.01 -28.25
C GLY A 159 -8.71 19.44 -27.75
N THR A 160 -9.83 19.88 -27.21
CA THR A 160 -9.98 21.20 -26.58
C THR A 160 -10.37 21.06 -25.13
N THR A 161 -10.20 22.15 -24.39
CA THR A 161 -10.70 22.24 -22.99
C THR A 161 -12.18 21.89 -22.90
N VAL A 162 -12.58 21.35 -21.75
CA VAL A 162 -13.98 20.97 -21.49
C VAL A 162 -14.92 22.16 -21.68
N VAL A 163 -16.00 21.96 -22.39
CA VAL A 163 -17.09 22.94 -22.52
C VAL A 163 -18.13 22.66 -21.43
N ASP A 164 -18.38 23.65 -20.58
CA ASP A 164 -19.44 23.52 -19.57
C ASP A 164 -20.82 23.50 -20.19
N ALA A 165 -21.58 22.45 -19.89
CA ALA A 165 -22.91 22.23 -20.48
C ALA A 165 -23.95 23.30 -20.10
N TYR A 166 -23.77 24.02 -19.01
CA TYR A 166 -24.72 25.03 -18.53
C TYR A 166 -24.39 26.44 -18.98
N SER A 167 -23.11 26.83 -18.88
CA SER A 167 -22.66 28.18 -19.25
C SER A 167 -22.26 28.28 -20.72
N GLY A 168 -21.90 27.18 -21.37
CA GLY A 168 -21.34 27.14 -22.72
C GLY A 168 -19.92 27.71 -22.79
N LEU A 169 -19.25 27.93 -21.65
CA LEU A 169 -17.88 28.40 -21.57
C LEU A 169 -16.89 27.25 -21.73
N GLY A 170 -15.68 27.53 -22.17
CA GLY A 170 -14.65 26.54 -22.44
C GLY A 170 -14.46 26.26 -23.94
N GLY A 171 -13.68 25.26 -24.26
CA GLY A 171 -13.41 24.84 -25.65
C GLY A 171 -12.51 25.77 -26.44
N LEU A 172 -11.86 26.76 -25.79
CA LEU A 172 -11.08 27.80 -26.48
C LEU A 172 -9.60 27.46 -26.63
N LYS A 173 -9.07 26.66 -25.71
CA LYS A 173 -7.68 26.19 -25.75
C LYS A 173 -7.64 24.79 -26.32
N ASN A 174 -6.56 24.44 -27.00
CA ASN A 174 -6.30 23.08 -27.45
C ASN A 174 -4.95 22.60 -26.95
N ASN A 175 -4.76 21.28 -27.01
CA ASN A 175 -3.57 20.60 -26.52
C ASN A 175 -2.59 20.19 -27.64
N ALA A 176 -2.53 20.91 -28.74
CA ALA A 176 -1.69 20.55 -29.89
C ALA A 176 -0.19 20.35 -29.55
N GLY A 177 0.28 20.90 -28.45
CA GLY A 177 1.66 20.72 -27.98
C GLY A 177 1.90 19.47 -27.14
N SER A 178 0.81 18.78 -26.70
CA SER A 178 0.85 17.60 -25.80
C SER A 178 0.16 16.39 -26.43
N VAL A 179 0.07 16.36 -27.77
CA VAL A 179 -0.45 15.21 -28.53
C VAL A 179 0.66 14.20 -28.70
N GLU A 180 0.50 13.03 -28.11
CA GLU A 180 1.51 11.96 -28.12
C GLU A 180 0.80 10.60 -27.94
N ASN A 181 1.35 9.55 -28.55
CA ASN A 181 0.84 8.19 -28.38
C ASN A 181 1.57 7.51 -27.21
N ASP A 182 0.88 6.53 -26.60
CA ASP A 182 1.45 5.59 -25.63
C ASP A 182 2.14 6.29 -24.44
N ILE A 183 1.53 7.40 -23.92
CA ILE A 183 2.13 8.32 -22.93
C ILE A 183 2.44 7.71 -21.56
N ASN A 184 1.92 6.52 -21.26
CA ASN A 184 2.00 5.94 -19.91
C ASN A 184 2.97 4.77 -19.80
N ASN A 185 4.09 4.80 -20.55
CA ASN A 185 5.15 3.82 -20.36
C ASN A 185 5.80 3.96 -18.98
N VAL A 186 6.33 2.83 -18.45
CA VAL A 186 6.94 2.77 -17.12
C VAL A 186 8.34 2.17 -17.22
N GLU A 187 9.31 2.88 -16.72
CA GLU A 187 10.70 2.45 -16.64
C GLU A 187 11.02 1.99 -15.21
N TRP A 188 11.71 0.86 -15.10
CA TRP A 188 12.14 0.26 -13.84
C TRP A 188 13.63 0.03 -13.88
N SER A 189 14.33 0.43 -12.83
CA SER A 189 15.73 0.07 -12.62
C SER A 189 16.01 -0.18 -11.16
N GLY A 190 17.06 -0.98 -10.89
CA GLY A 190 17.42 -1.23 -9.51
C GLY A 190 18.35 -2.41 -9.32
N GLY A 191 18.55 -2.76 -8.06
CA GLY A 191 19.39 -3.89 -7.72
C GLY A 191 19.53 -4.12 -6.23
N ARG A 192 20.33 -5.13 -5.92
CA ARG A 192 20.68 -5.52 -4.55
C ARG A 192 22.13 -5.89 -4.43
N ILE A 193 22.74 -5.47 -3.32
CA ILE A 193 24.04 -5.92 -2.87
C ILE A 193 23.83 -6.58 -1.50
N SER A 194 24.21 -7.85 -1.36
CA SER A 194 24.11 -8.57 -0.09
C SER A 194 25.39 -9.31 0.23
N ALA A 195 25.82 -9.25 1.49
CA ALA A 195 26.97 -10.00 2.01
C ALA A 195 26.51 -10.84 3.21
N ARG A 196 26.76 -12.13 3.18
CA ARG A 196 26.46 -13.05 4.26
C ARG A 196 27.73 -13.67 4.81
N TRP A 197 27.94 -13.50 6.10
CA TRP A 197 29.08 -14.00 6.83
C TRP A 197 28.63 -15.06 7.85
N LEU A 198 29.06 -16.31 7.63
CA LEU A 198 28.98 -17.40 8.59
C LEU A 198 30.12 -17.23 9.60
N VAL A 199 29.86 -16.43 10.65
CA VAL A 199 30.86 -16.04 11.65
C VAL A 199 31.40 -17.27 12.40
N SER A 200 30.51 -18.21 12.72
CA SER A 200 30.78 -19.53 13.26
C SER A 200 29.67 -20.49 12.81
N ASP A 201 29.69 -21.72 13.32
CA ASP A 201 28.62 -22.69 13.06
C ASP A 201 27.27 -22.22 13.65
N ASP A 202 27.31 -21.38 14.70
CA ASP A 202 26.14 -20.92 15.44
C ASP A 202 25.74 -19.48 15.07
N TRP A 203 26.57 -18.69 14.38
CA TRP A 203 26.34 -17.28 14.16
C TRP A 203 26.49 -16.87 12.70
N THR A 204 25.47 -16.16 12.22
CA THR A 204 25.43 -15.60 10.87
C THR A 204 25.12 -14.11 10.92
N ALA A 205 25.76 -13.32 10.09
CA ALA A 205 25.45 -11.92 9.86
C ALA A 205 25.21 -11.70 8.37
N THR A 206 24.09 -11.05 8.03
CA THR A 206 23.72 -10.69 6.65
C THR A 206 23.51 -9.19 6.57
N LEU A 207 24.30 -8.51 5.74
CA LEU A 207 24.14 -7.10 5.38
C LEU A 207 23.61 -7.03 3.96
N SER A 208 22.50 -6.33 3.75
CA SER A 208 21.88 -6.15 2.44
C SER A 208 21.52 -4.69 2.20
N SER A 209 21.68 -4.23 0.96
CA SER A 209 21.16 -2.95 0.48
C SER A 209 20.41 -3.19 -0.81
N ASN A 210 19.13 -2.83 -0.84
CA ASN A 210 18.23 -2.89 -1.98
C ASN A 210 17.95 -1.46 -2.42
N PHE A 211 17.86 -1.20 -3.73
CA PHE A 211 17.51 0.09 -4.30
C PHE A 211 16.70 -0.09 -5.57
N GLN A 212 15.73 0.76 -5.78
CA GLN A 212 14.87 0.73 -6.96
C GLN A 212 14.43 2.14 -7.32
N GLU A 213 14.33 2.39 -8.62
CA GLU A 213 13.80 3.59 -9.24
C GLU A 213 12.69 3.20 -10.21
N ILE A 214 11.56 3.91 -10.14
CA ILE A 214 10.44 3.80 -11.07
C ILE A 214 10.20 5.17 -11.68
N THR A 215 10.13 5.24 -13.02
CA THR A 215 9.68 6.43 -13.73
C THR A 215 8.50 6.05 -14.63
N ALA A 216 7.31 6.57 -14.31
CA ALA A 216 6.15 6.50 -15.18
C ALA A 216 6.00 7.84 -15.92
N ASN A 217 5.95 7.81 -17.25
CA ASN A 217 5.90 9.00 -18.08
C ASN A 217 4.48 9.54 -18.28
N GLY A 218 3.48 8.90 -17.67
CA GLY A 218 2.08 9.32 -17.63
C GLY A 218 1.28 8.43 -16.70
N PHE A 219 -0.02 8.70 -16.62
CA PHE A 219 -0.96 7.89 -15.84
C PHE A 219 -1.80 7.01 -16.78
N SER A 220 -2.29 5.89 -16.26
CA SER A 220 -3.18 4.99 -17.02
C SER A 220 -4.64 5.47 -17.02
N ASP A 221 -4.84 6.77 -16.93
CA ASP A 221 -6.16 7.40 -16.95
C ASP A 221 -6.63 7.60 -18.39
N MET A 222 -7.90 7.29 -18.64
CA MET A 222 -8.54 7.52 -19.94
C MET A 222 -9.87 8.27 -19.78
N ASP A 223 -10.25 9.07 -20.76
CA ASP A 223 -11.55 9.69 -20.82
C ASP A 223 -12.45 8.96 -21.84
N LYS A 224 -13.42 8.19 -21.31
CA LYS A 224 -14.38 7.44 -22.15
C LYS A 224 -15.22 8.31 -23.08
N THR A 225 -15.29 9.63 -22.86
CA THR A 225 -15.97 10.56 -23.74
C THR A 225 -15.12 10.99 -24.92
N VAL A 226 -13.79 10.81 -24.81
CA VAL A 226 -12.81 11.06 -25.88
C VAL A 226 -12.66 9.81 -26.75
N GLY A 227 -12.29 8.68 -26.14
CA GLY A 227 -12.12 7.42 -26.85
C GLY A 227 -11.70 6.26 -25.95
N ASP A 228 -11.42 5.11 -26.56
CA ASP A 228 -10.95 3.92 -25.88
C ASP A 228 -9.42 3.99 -25.77
N LEU A 229 -8.90 4.06 -24.55
CA LEU A 229 -7.49 4.31 -24.23
C LEU A 229 -6.99 5.70 -24.68
N GLU A 230 -7.87 6.68 -24.73
CA GLU A 230 -7.55 8.05 -25.14
C GLU A 230 -7.85 9.05 -24.02
N THR A 231 -7.06 10.13 -23.99
CA THR A 231 -7.23 11.29 -23.10
C THR A 231 -6.89 12.59 -23.84
N VAL A 232 -7.18 13.74 -23.24
CA VAL A 232 -6.79 15.06 -23.74
C VAL A 232 -6.00 15.76 -22.64
N ASN A 233 -4.68 15.62 -22.67
CA ASN A 233 -3.78 16.24 -21.70
C ASN A 233 -3.21 17.55 -22.26
N PHE A 234 -3.12 18.58 -21.42
CA PHE A 234 -2.54 19.89 -21.71
C PHE A 234 -1.12 20.04 -21.16
N TYR A 235 -0.74 19.16 -20.24
CA TYR A 235 0.57 19.10 -19.60
C TYR A 235 1.11 17.69 -19.64
N ASP A 236 2.43 17.58 -19.72
CA ASP A 236 3.09 16.29 -19.57
C ASP A 236 2.89 15.78 -18.15
N GLU A 237 2.60 14.51 -18.02
CA GLU A 237 2.41 13.82 -16.76
C GLU A 237 3.61 12.96 -16.46
N PHE A 238 3.92 12.80 -15.18
CA PHE A 238 4.94 11.86 -14.74
C PHE A 238 4.73 11.45 -13.29
N ARG A 239 5.32 10.33 -12.92
CA ARG A 239 5.52 9.90 -11.54
C ARG A 239 6.90 9.25 -11.40
N THR A 240 7.63 9.64 -10.36
CA THR A 240 8.85 8.94 -9.91
C THR A 240 8.63 8.32 -8.54
N ASP A 241 9.31 7.22 -8.28
CA ASP A 241 9.27 6.49 -7.00
C ASP A 241 10.64 5.82 -6.78
N ASP A 242 11.46 6.43 -5.93
CA ASP A 242 12.83 6.02 -5.67
C ASP A 242 12.93 5.56 -4.22
N TRP A 243 13.47 4.37 -3.99
CA TRP A 243 13.67 3.92 -2.62
C TRP A 243 14.96 3.11 -2.44
N THR A 244 15.49 3.20 -1.24
CA THR A 244 16.63 2.42 -0.77
C THR A 244 16.30 1.80 0.59
N GLN A 245 16.60 0.51 0.75
CA GLN A 245 16.47 -0.20 2.01
C GLN A 245 17.77 -0.90 2.32
N THR A 246 18.41 -0.53 3.44
CA THR A 246 19.61 -1.18 3.95
C THR A 246 19.32 -1.88 5.25
N SER A 247 19.69 -3.14 5.38
CA SER A 247 19.42 -3.97 6.55
C SER A 247 20.60 -4.80 7.02
N LEU A 248 20.73 -4.96 8.33
CA LEU A 248 21.66 -5.88 8.98
C LEU A 248 20.83 -6.88 9.80
N VAL A 249 20.96 -8.16 9.46
CA VAL A 249 20.34 -9.26 10.21
C VAL A 249 21.42 -10.12 10.82
N ILE A 250 21.38 -10.29 12.14
CA ILE A 250 22.27 -11.17 12.89
C ILE A 250 21.42 -12.30 13.48
N GLU A 251 21.79 -13.52 13.16
CA GLU A 251 21.15 -14.74 13.66
C GLU A 251 22.17 -15.53 14.49
N GLY A 252 21.77 -15.99 15.67
CA GLY A 252 22.63 -16.74 16.57
C GLY A 252 21.90 -17.87 17.30
N ASP A 253 22.54 -19.02 17.41
CA ASP A 253 22.07 -20.13 18.26
C ASP A 253 22.70 -20.00 19.66
N LEU A 254 21.86 -19.79 20.67
CA LEU A 254 22.28 -19.68 22.07
C LEU A 254 22.24 -21.03 22.80
N GLY A 255 21.92 -22.11 22.09
CA GLY A 255 21.75 -23.45 22.63
C GLY A 255 20.35 -23.72 23.17
N PHE A 256 19.72 -22.78 23.86
CA PHE A 256 18.35 -22.87 24.37
C PHE A 256 17.32 -22.11 23.50
N ALA A 257 17.77 -21.18 22.67
CA ALA A 257 16.96 -20.35 21.78
C ALA A 257 17.78 -19.84 20.61
N LYS A 258 17.13 -19.50 19.51
CA LYS A 258 17.69 -18.72 18.41
C LYS A 258 17.44 -17.24 18.66
N LEU A 259 18.49 -16.44 18.57
CA LEU A 259 18.42 -14.98 18.58
C LEU A 259 18.37 -14.47 17.13
N THR A 260 17.47 -13.55 16.84
CA THR A 260 17.47 -12.73 15.61
C THR A 260 17.50 -11.27 16.02
N VAL A 261 18.45 -10.52 15.48
CA VAL A 261 18.51 -9.06 15.59
C VAL A 261 18.46 -8.52 14.18
N ALA A 262 17.43 -7.74 13.88
CA ALA A 262 17.25 -7.10 12.58
C ALA A 262 17.21 -5.58 12.75
N ALA A 263 18.09 -4.87 12.08
CA ALA A 263 18.13 -3.42 12.04
C ALA A 263 18.06 -2.95 10.59
N SER A 264 17.28 -1.91 10.29
CA SER A 264 17.24 -1.35 8.96
C SER A 264 17.07 0.16 8.94
N TYR A 265 17.47 0.70 7.79
CA TYR A 265 17.17 2.05 7.33
C TYR A 265 16.44 1.94 5.99
N TYR A 266 15.33 2.65 5.87
CA TYR A 266 14.53 2.77 4.66
C TYR A 266 14.32 4.23 4.33
N ASP A 267 14.55 4.58 3.07
CA ASP A 267 14.39 5.91 2.51
C ASP A 267 13.62 5.80 1.21
N ARG A 268 12.60 6.64 1.02
CA ARG A 268 11.76 6.64 -0.18
C ARG A 268 11.31 8.05 -0.54
N ASP A 269 11.60 8.45 -1.77
CA ASP A 269 11.13 9.69 -2.37
C ASP A 269 10.16 9.41 -3.51
N THR A 270 9.04 10.13 -3.55
CA THR A 270 8.10 10.09 -4.67
C THR A 270 7.77 11.50 -5.13
N ALA A 271 7.61 11.66 -6.44
CA ALA A 271 7.13 12.91 -7.02
C ALA A 271 6.16 12.61 -8.17
N TYR A 272 5.17 13.46 -8.37
CA TYR A 272 4.33 13.39 -9.55
C TYR A 272 3.85 14.76 -10.04
N GLN A 273 3.56 14.82 -11.32
CA GLN A 273 2.76 15.85 -11.98
C GLN A 273 1.62 15.20 -12.75
N HIS A 274 0.41 15.73 -12.60
CA HIS A 274 -0.79 15.18 -13.21
C HIS A 274 -1.65 16.31 -13.79
N ASP A 275 -2.12 16.18 -15.04
CA ASP A 275 -3.03 17.13 -15.65
C ASP A 275 -4.34 17.21 -14.89
N THR A 276 -4.85 18.41 -14.66
CA THR A 276 -6.07 18.64 -13.91
C THR A 276 -6.99 19.64 -14.60
N GLN A 277 -6.99 19.66 -15.92
CA GLN A 277 -7.85 20.56 -16.68
C GLN A 277 -9.33 20.38 -16.33
N SER A 278 -9.82 19.13 -16.28
CA SER A 278 -11.20 18.83 -15.91
C SER A 278 -11.54 19.26 -14.47
N TYR A 279 -10.58 19.15 -13.55
CA TYR A 279 -10.73 19.57 -12.16
C TYR A 279 -10.76 21.11 -12.04
N ALA A 280 -9.88 21.82 -12.75
CA ALA A 280 -9.89 23.27 -12.81
C ALA A 280 -11.20 23.81 -13.42
N ALA A 281 -11.69 23.16 -14.49
CA ALA A 281 -12.98 23.46 -15.10
C ALA A 281 -14.15 23.24 -14.13
N TYR A 282 -14.16 22.11 -13.42
CA TYR A 282 -15.19 21.82 -12.40
C TYR A 282 -15.24 22.92 -11.32
N PHE A 283 -14.11 23.29 -10.73
CA PHE A 283 -14.09 24.33 -9.72
C PHE A 283 -14.58 25.67 -10.27
N MET A 284 -14.13 26.04 -11.46
CA MET A 284 -14.57 27.29 -12.07
C MET A 284 -16.07 27.28 -12.40
N TYR A 285 -16.53 26.28 -13.14
CA TYR A 285 -17.92 26.29 -13.63
C TYR A 285 -18.93 26.00 -12.57
N THR A 286 -18.67 24.98 -11.73
CA THR A 286 -19.63 24.55 -10.69
C THR A 286 -19.55 25.45 -9.46
N ILE A 287 -18.37 25.74 -8.95
CA ILE A 287 -18.18 26.47 -7.70
C ILE A 287 -18.05 27.97 -7.95
N GLY A 288 -17.24 28.39 -8.92
CA GLY A 288 -17.03 29.80 -9.23
C GLY A 288 -18.28 30.44 -9.84
N ILE A 289 -18.72 29.96 -10.99
CA ILE A 289 -19.80 30.60 -11.76
C ILE A 289 -21.18 30.19 -11.23
N TYR A 290 -21.51 28.90 -11.18
CA TYR A 290 -22.84 28.43 -10.80
C TYR A 290 -23.18 28.73 -9.35
N ALA A 291 -22.27 28.41 -8.41
CA ALA A 291 -22.49 28.72 -6.99
C ALA A 291 -22.12 30.16 -6.59
N GLY A 292 -21.50 30.96 -7.50
CA GLY A 292 -21.22 32.39 -7.33
C GLY A 292 -20.02 32.70 -6.45
N TYR A 293 -19.09 31.79 -6.27
CA TYR A 293 -17.89 32.00 -5.47
C TYR A 293 -16.76 32.61 -6.34
N ALA A 294 -16.63 33.93 -6.33
CA ALA A 294 -15.61 34.65 -7.10
C ALA A 294 -14.16 34.15 -6.86
N THR A 295 -13.92 33.51 -5.72
CA THR A 295 -12.62 32.92 -5.35
C THR A 295 -12.23 31.68 -6.16
N TYR A 296 -13.13 31.17 -6.99
CA TYR A 296 -12.90 30.06 -7.94
C TYR A 296 -13.12 30.49 -9.40
N ASP A 297 -13.25 31.78 -9.67
CA ASP A 297 -13.31 32.31 -11.02
C ASP A 297 -11.90 32.42 -11.60
N PHE A 298 -11.40 31.33 -12.17
CA PHE A 298 -10.07 31.24 -12.80
C PHE A 298 -10.01 31.90 -14.19
N GLY A 299 -11.11 32.43 -14.70
CA GLY A 299 -11.23 32.97 -16.05
C GLY A 299 -12.03 32.08 -16.99
N THR A 300 -12.04 32.37 -18.29
CA THR A 300 -13.01 31.76 -19.22
C THR A 300 -12.66 30.36 -19.68
N ASP A 301 -11.46 29.86 -19.46
CA ASP A 301 -11.01 28.59 -20.02
C ASP A 301 -9.78 28.06 -19.25
N PRO A 302 -9.99 27.55 -18.02
CA PRO A 302 -8.87 27.16 -17.16
C PRO A 302 -8.23 25.86 -17.64
N ILE A 303 -6.89 25.84 -17.67
CA ILE A 303 -6.07 24.65 -17.71
C ILE A 303 -5.15 24.66 -16.49
N GLY A 304 -4.79 23.49 -16.01
CA GLY A 304 -3.95 23.39 -14.83
C GLY A 304 -3.45 21.98 -14.59
N TYR A 305 -2.51 21.88 -13.68
CA TYR A 305 -1.95 20.60 -13.22
C TYR A 305 -1.78 20.62 -11.70
N ARG A 306 -1.61 19.45 -11.12
CA ARG A 306 -1.23 19.25 -9.73
C ARG A 306 0.12 18.56 -9.65
N SER A 307 0.87 18.85 -8.59
CA SER A 307 2.11 18.15 -8.26
C SER A 307 2.14 17.79 -6.78
N ASN A 308 2.85 16.74 -6.45
CA ASN A 308 3.15 16.36 -5.08
C ASN A 308 4.57 15.82 -4.99
N ILE A 309 5.25 16.11 -3.89
CA ILE A 309 6.53 15.53 -3.53
C ILE A 309 6.31 14.90 -2.15
N GLN A 310 6.71 13.64 -1.99
CA GLN A 310 6.63 12.94 -0.71
C GLN A 310 7.99 12.30 -0.42
N ALA A 311 8.35 12.31 0.85
CA ALA A 311 9.54 11.62 1.37
C ALA A 311 9.15 10.81 2.60
N ASN A 312 9.79 9.67 2.77
CA ASN A 312 9.70 8.84 3.96
C ASN A 312 11.08 8.32 4.33
N GLU A 313 11.49 8.57 5.56
CA GLU A 313 12.68 7.97 6.16
C GLU A 313 12.26 7.16 7.38
N SER A 314 12.79 5.94 7.55
CA SER A 314 12.53 5.14 8.74
C SER A 314 13.69 4.27 9.17
N GLU A 315 13.89 4.19 10.47
CA GLU A 315 14.83 3.30 11.13
C GLU A 315 14.08 2.27 11.96
N THR A 316 14.44 1.00 11.84
CA THR A 316 13.82 -0.07 12.61
C THR A 316 14.85 -0.93 13.32
N LEU A 317 14.47 -1.43 14.50
CA LEU A 317 15.22 -2.43 15.24
C LEU A 317 14.25 -3.46 15.81
N GLU A 318 14.46 -4.71 15.46
CA GLU A 318 13.77 -5.84 16.07
C GLU A 318 14.78 -6.79 16.72
N VAL A 319 14.46 -7.23 17.95
CA VAL A 319 15.19 -8.28 18.65
C VAL A 319 14.22 -9.38 19.00
N ARG A 320 14.47 -10.60 18.51
CA ARG A 320 13.58 -11.75 18.65
C ARG A 320 14.33 -12.97 19.17
N LEU A 321 13.75 -13.65 20.13
CA LEU A 321 14.17 -14.97 20.63
C LEU A 321 13.11 -15.99 20.26
N SER A 322 13.52 -17.13 19.68
CA SER A 322 12.63 -18.23 19.33
C SER A 322 13.21 -19.53 19.85
N GLY A 323 12.39 -20.35 20.49
CA GLY A 323 12.80 -21.65 20.98
C GLY A 323 11.82 -22.75 20.58
N SER A 324 12.32 -23.95 20.42
CA SER A 324 11.54 -25.15 20.08
C SER A 324 11.95 -26.30 20.96
N SER A 325 10.95 -27.06 21.41
CA SER A 325 11.10 -28.34 22.11
C SER A 325 10.05 -29.32 21.60
N ASP A 326 10.07 -30.55 22.10
CA ASP A 326 9.09 -31.58 21.72
C ASP A 326 7.63 -31.14 21.93
N LYS A 327 7.38 -30.25 22.89
CA LYS A 327 6.04 -29.85 23.31
C LYS A 327 5.72 -28.38 23.16
N VAL A 328 6.72 -27.54 23.00
CA VAL A 328 6.51 -26.08 23.04
C VAL A 328 7.39 -25.41 21.99
N ASP A 329 6.76 -24.68 21.11
CA ASP A 329 7.39 -23.72 20.22
C ASP A 329 7.02 -22.31 20.71
N TRP A 330 8.00 -21.40 20.81
CA TRP A 330 7.73 -20.06 21.31
C TRP A 330 8.60 -19.01 20.63
N THR A 331 8.07 -17.82 20.54
CA THR A 331 8.78 -16.62 20.10
C THR A 331 8.43 -15.45 21.00
N VAL A 332 9.42 -14.64 21.35
CA VAL A 332 9.23 -13.37 22.07
C VAL A 332 10.15 -12.33 21.46
N GLY A 333 9.68 -11.10 21.35
CA GLY A 333 10.49 -10.04 20.76
C GLY A 333 10.10 -8.64 21.22
N ALA A 334 10.99 -7.71 20.88
CA ALA A 334 10.81 -6.27 21.03
C ALA A 334 11.06 -5.61 19.66
N PHE A 335 10.26 -4.59 19.37
CA PHE A 335 10.34 -3.81 18.14
C PHE A 335 10.39 -2.33 18.45
N TYR A 336 11.20 -1.61 17.71
CA TYR A 336 11.30 -0.16 17.69
C TYR A 336 11.35 0.36 16.27
N MET A 337 10.63 1.43 16.00
CA MET A 337 10.71 2.17 14.73
C MET A 337 10.65 3.67 15.02
N ASP A 338 11.47 4.42 14.32
CA ASP A 338 11.41 5.87 14.22
C ASP A 338 11.25 6.22 12.75
N SER A 339 10.27 7.07 12.41
CA SER A 339 10.01 7.43 11.01
C SER A 339 9.53 8.86 10.87
N ASP A 340 10.02 9.50 9.81
CA ASP A 340 9.60 10.83 9.35
C ASP A 340 8.98 10.72 7.96
N GLU A 341 7.77 11.22 7.80
CA GLU A 341 7.07 11.33 6.52
C GLU A 341 6.76 12.79 6.21
N SER A 342 6.90 13.18 4.96
CA SER A 342 6.51 14.51 4.50
C SER A 342 5.82 14.46 3.14
N TRP A 343 4.95 15.45 2.88
CA TRP A 343 4.41 15.69 1.55
C TRP A 343 4.16 17.19 1.32
N ASP A 344 4.32 17.64 0.06
CA ASP A 344 4.09 19.01 -0.41
C ASP A 344 3.25 18.97 -1.69
N PHE A 345 1.94 19.07 -1.52
CA PHE A 345 0.96 19.08 -2.62
C PHE A 345 0.68 20.49 -3.08
N ARG A 346 0.69 20.70 -4.41
CA ARG A 346 0.39 21.97 -5.05
C ARG A 346 -0.55 21.76 -6.23
N SER A 347 -1.47 22.72 -6.43
CA SER A 347 -2.33 22.78 -7.60
C SER A 347 -2.17 24.10 -8.32
N TYR A 348 -2.02 24.04 -9.61
CA TYR A 348 -1.73 25.16 -10.48
C TYR A 348 -2.87 25.37 -11.47
N VAL A 349 -3.14 26.64 -11.79
CA VAL A 349 -4.02 27.04 -12.88
C VAL A 349 -3.34 28.16 -13.65
N ASP A 350 -3.27 28.02 -14.96
CA ASP A 350 -2.64 29.00 -15.85
C ASP A 350 -3.28 30.38 -15.73
N GLY A 351 -2.41 31.38 -15.56
CA GLY A 351 -2.86 32.76 -15.44
C GLY A 351 -3.51 33.10 -14.09
N TYR A 352 -3.46 32.19 -13.10
CA TYR A 352 -4.07 32.39 -11.78
C TYR A 352 -3.76 33.76 -11.17
N ALA A 353 -2.52 34.23 -11.22
CA ALA A 353 -2.12 35.53 -10.70
C ALA A 353 -2.88 36.74 -11.27
N ASN A 354 -3.45 36.59 -12.47
CA ASN A 354 -4.22 37.63 -13.17
C ASN A 354 -5.72 37.31 -13.23
N SER A 355 -6.16 36.24 -12.55
CA SER A 355 -7.55 35.79 -12.56
C SER A 355 -8.42 36.60 -11.57
N PRO A 356 -9.75 36.65 -11.80
CA PRO A 356 -10.69 37.18 -10.82
C PRO A 356 -10.60 36.45 -9.49
N ALA A 357 -10.31 35.13 -9.49
CA ALA A 357 -10.12 34.34 -8.28
C ALA A 357 -8.98 34.88 -7.40
N PHE A 358 -7.82 35.17 -8.00
CA PHE A 358 -6.71 35.75 -7.25
C PHE A 358 -7.06 37.14 -6.67
N ALA A 359 -7.71 37.99 -7.46
CA ALA A 359 -8.13 39.32 -7.00
C ALA A 359 -9.14 39.24 -5.83
N ALA A 360 -10.08 38.31 -5.91
CA ALA A 360 -11.04 38.06 -4.83
C ALA A 360 -10.35 37.57 -3.56
N TRP A 361 -9.40 36.62 -3.68
CA TRP A 361 -8.62 36.12 -2.55
C TRP A 361 -7.69 37.17 -1.98
N ALA A 362 -7.04 37.99 -2.80
CA ALA A 362 -6.19 39.09 -2.32
C ALA A 362 -6.99 40.11 -1.47
N GLY A 363 -8.21 40.43 -1.91
CA GLY A 363 -9.13 41.27 -1.16
C GLY A 363 -9.56 40.63 0.18
N TYR A 364 -9.90 39.37 0.16
CA TYR A 364 -10.27 38.61 1.35
C TYR A 364 -9.09 38.47 2.33
N ALA A 365 -7.91 38.14 1.83
CA ALA A 365 -6.69 38.03 2.61
C ALA A 365 -6.31 39.36 3.31
N ALA A 366 -6.45 40.47 2.59
CA ALA A 366 -6.20 41.81 3.16
C ALA A 366 -7.20 42.15 4.29
N TYR A 367 -8.47 41.79 4.11
CA TYR A 367 -9.51 42.05 5.12
C TYR A 367 -9.29 41.23 6.40
N TYR A 368 -8.91 39.94 6.28
CA TYR A 368 -8.70 39.05 7.42
C TYR A 368 -7.26 38.95 7.90
N ASN A 369 -6.33 39.71 7.30
CA ASN A 369 -4.90 39.65 7.59
C ASN A 369 -4.33 38.23 7.52
N ILE A 370 -4.64 37.52 6.43
CA ILE A 370 -4.18 36.15 6.17
C ILE A 370 -3.26 36.13 4.93
N THR A 371 -2.45 35.06 4.83
CA THR A 371 -1.59 34.81 3.66
C THR A 371 -2.35 33.97 2.64
N ILE A 372 -2.21 34.27 1.38
CA ILE A 372 -2.76 33.47 0.27
C ILE A 372 -1.64 32.64 -0.37
N ALA A 373 -2.03 31.62 -1.16
CA ALA A 373 -1.09 30.84 -1.92
C ALA A 373 -0.24 31.72 -2.84
N PRO A 374 0.99 31.32 -3.16
CA PRO A 374 1.81 31.99 -4.16
C PRO A 374 1.06 32.15 -5.48
N THR A 375 1.37 33.22 -6.21
CA THR A 375 0.66 33.56 -7.48
C THR A 375 0.83 32.54 -8.60
N TYR A 376 1.76 31.59 -8.46
CA TYR A 376 1.95 30.47 -9.39
C TYR A 376 1.16 29.22 -9.02
N ALA A 377 0.68 29.10 -7.77
CA ALA A 377 -0.18 28.01 -7.32
C ALA A 377 -1.44 28.57 -6.67
N TRP A 378 -2.60 28.03 -7.00
CA TRP A 378 -3.85 28.44 -6.36
C TRP A 378 -4.13 27.67 -5.08
N TRP A 379 -3.43 26.54 -4.87
CA TRP A 379 -3.51 25.74 -3.65
C TRP A 379 -2.14 25.13 -3.33
N ARG A 380 -1.75 25.14 -2.08
CA ARG A 380 -0.60 24.40 -1.54
C ARG A 380 -0.93 23.85 -0.18
N SER A 381 -0.52 22.63 0.08
CA SER A 381 -0.72 21.94 1.35
C SER A 381 0.48 21.03 1.58
N ASN A 382 1.12 21.14 2.74
CA ASN A 382 2.20 20.26 3.13
C ASN A 382 2.01 19.75 4.55
N GLN A 383 2.62 18.62 4.86
CA GLN A 383 2.59 17.98 6.16
C GLN A 383 3.94 17.32 6.43
N ILE A 384 4.35 17.34 7.68
CA ILE A 384 5.44 16.54 8.21
C ILE A 384 4.86 15.75 9.36
N THR A 385 5.11 14.46 9.37
CA THR A 385 4.68 13.53 10.41
C THR A 385 5.90 12.79 10.93
N SER A 386 6.18 12.92 12.23
CA SER A 386 7.17 12.08 12.92
C SER A 386 6.44 11.04 13.75
N ARG A 387 6.94 9.81 13.76
CA ARG A 387 6.32 8.68 14.42
C ARG A 387 7.37 7.79 15.10
N GLU A 388 7.15 7.49 16.38
CA GLU A 388 7.92 6.54 17.16
C GLU A 388 7.04 5.36 17.59
N ASP A 389 7.39 4.13 17.18
CA ASP A 389 6.67 2.91 17.54
C ASP A 389 7.52 2.05 18.48
N LYS A 390 6.92 1.59 19.56
CA LYS A 390 7.50 0.63 20.51
C LYS A 390 6.55 -0.54 20.69
N ALA A 391 7.08 -1.76 20.67
CA ALA A 391 6.25 -2.92 20.95
C ALA A 391 7.01 -4.05 21.64
N LEU A 392 6.25 -4.80 22.42
CA LEU A 392 6.65 -6.10 22.95
C LEU A 392 5.65 -7.15 22.45
N PHE A 393 6.14 -8.25 21.93
CA PHE A 393 5.29 -9.29 21.37
C PHE A 393 5.76 -10.69 21.72
N GLY A 394 4.86 -11.64 21.62
CA GLY A 394 5.23 -13.04 21.77
C GLY A 394 4.10 -13.97 21.38
N GLU A 395 4.49 -15.19 21.06
CA GLU A 395 3.59 -16.28 20.69
C GLU A 395 4.14 -17.59 21.23
N ILE A 396 3.28 -18.46 21.72
CA ILE A 396 3.60 -19.79 22.21
C ILE A 396 2.63 -20.81 21.62
N ASP A 397 3.16 -21.89 21.05
CA ASP A 397 2.39 -23.07 20.62
C ASP A 397 2.72 -24.23 21.54
N ILE A 398 1.69 -24.81 22.15
CA ILE A 398 1.82 -25.89 23.12
C ILE A 398 1.11 -27.15 22.61
N LYS A 399 1.86 -28.21 22.37
CA LYS A 399 1.32 -29.56 22.06
C LYS A 399 0.76 -30.18 23.33
N LEU A 400 -0.56 -30.05 23.52
CA LEU A 400 -1.28 -30.60 24.68
C LEU A 400 -1.35 -32.14 24.61
N THR A 401 -1.47 -32.68 23.41
CA THR A 401 -1.39 -34.11 23.09
C THR A 401 -0.66 -34.28 21.75
N ASP A 402 -0.46 -35.51 21.30
CA ASP A 402 0.13 -35.80 19.99
C ASP A 402 -0.70 -35.24 18.81
N ARG A 403 -1.96 -34.86 19.05
CA ARG A 403 -2.90 -34.38 18.03
C ARG A 403 -3.52 -33.01 18.32
N LEU A 404 -3.31 -32.47 19.51
CA LEU A 404 -3.96 -31.23 19.92
C LEU A 404 -2.90 -30.21 20.33
N SER A 405 -2.87 -29.06 19.65
CA SER A 405 -2.02 -27.94 19.95
C SER A 405 -2.85 -26.69 20.29
N LEU A 406 -2.34 -25.90 21.22
CA LEU A 406 -2.88 -24.61 21.63
C LEU A 406 -1.87 -23.50 21.34
N LEU A 407 -2.31 -22.52 20.54
CA LEU A 407 -1.59 -21.30 20.26
C LEU A 407 -2.10 -20.17 21.15
N ALA A 408 -1.20 -19.41 21.76
CA ALA A 408 -1.53 -18.15 22.44
C ALA A 408 -0.44 -17.11 22.17
N GLY A 409 -0.85 -15.88 21.89
CA GLY A 409 0.09 -14.81 21.62
C GLY A 409 -0.54 -13.44 21.81
N GLY A 410 0.28 -12.41 21.67
CA GLY A 410 -0.18 -11.03 21.70
C GLY A 410 0.96 -10.04 21.51
N ARG A 411 0.56 -8.80 21.24
CA ARG A 411 1.45 -7.65 21.10
C ARG A 411 0.93 -6.48 21.91
N TRP A 412 1.75 -5.96 22.77
CA TRP A 412 1.58 -4.63 23.34
C TRP A 412 2.34 -3.63 22.48
N TYR A 413 1.73 -2.48 22.23
CA TYR A 413 2.32 -1.40 21.45
C TYR A 413 2.05 -0.03 22.08
N GLU A 414 2.92 0.92 21.80
CA GLU A 414 2.80 2.34 22.06
C GLU A 414 3.35 3.08 20.84
N VAL A 415 2.57 4.03 20.32
CA VAL A 415 2.93 4.84 19.16
C VAL A 415 2.75 6.31 19.51
N ASP A 416 3.83 7.10 19.40
CA ASP A 416 3.82 8.55 19.51
C ASP A 416 3.88 9.14 18.10
N ARG A 417 2.88 9.94 17.74
CA ARG A 417 2.79 10.58 16.42
C ARG A 417 2.69 12.08 16.58
N ASN A 418 3.60 12.82 15.92
CA ASN A 418 3.59 14.27 15.86
C ASN A 418 3.30 14.71 14.43
N ILE A 419 2.40 15.68 14.26
CA ILE A 419 2.01 16.21 12.96
C ILE A 419 2.22 17.70 12.94
N GLU A 420 3.04 18.17 11.99
CA GLU A 420 3.17 19.57 11.60
C GLU A 420 2.48 19.76 10.26
N TYR A 421 1.61 20.73 10.18
CA TYR A 421 0.79 20.95 9.02
C TYR A 421 0.74 22.41 8.61
N PHE A 422 0.94 22.66 7.32
CA PHE A 422 0.90 23.98 6.73
C PHE A 422 0.03 24.00 5.48
N VAL A 423 -0.84 25.01 5.34
CA VAL A 423 -1.63 25.24 4.13
C VAL A 423 -1.54 26.67 3.71
N GLU A 424 -1.13 26.87 2.48
CA GLU A 424 -1.26 28.13 1.78
C GLU A 424 -2.44 28.04 0.82
N LYS A 425 -3.39 28.93 0.98
CA LYS A 425 -4.63 28.90 0.22
C LYS A 425 -4.90 30.16 -0.53
N PRO A 426 -5.61 30.01 -1.66
CA PRO A 426 -6.68 30.93 -1.96
C PRO A 426 -7.94 30.59 -1.16
N SER A 427 -8.24 29.33 -0.93
CA SER A 427 -9.53 28.86 -0.40
C SER A 427 -9.70 28.95 1.11
N GLY A 428 -9.24 29.98 1.76
CA GLY A 428 -9.60 30.26 3.10
C GLY A 428 -8.53 30.11 4.15
N TYR A 429 -8.72 30.73 5.22
CA TYR A 429 -8.03 30.71 6.51
C TYR A 429 -6.59 30.20 6.44
N ALA A 430 -5.83 30.93 5.66
CA ALA A 430 -4.42 30.68 5.49
C ALA A 430 -3.66 30.91 6.76
N ASN A 431 -2.48 30.36 6.73
CA ASN A 431 -1.45 30.52 7.72
C ASN A 431 -1.89 30.08 9.11
N LEU A 432 -2.62 29.02 9.13
CA LEU A 432 -2.67 28.21 10.31
C LEU A 432 -1.48 27.24 10.16
N ALA A 433 -0.25 27.75 10.40
CA ALA A 433 0.72 26.93 11.09
C ALA A 433 -0.03 26.46 12.34
N THR A 434 -0.72 25.35 12.23
CA THR A 434 -1.33 24.74 13.39
C THR A 434 -0.14 24.36 14.26
N PRO A 435 -0.13 24.69 15.55
CA PRO A 435 0.95 24.21 16.41
C PRO A 435 1.05 22.68 16.20
N PRO A 436 2.27 22.12 16.22
CA PRO A 436 2.46 20.69 16.13
C PRO A 436 1.48 19.98 17.06
N ARG A 437 0.84 18.95 16.56
CA ARG A 437 -0.09 18.14 17.34
C ARG A 437 0.53 16.79 17.61
N ALA A 438 0.43 16.34 18.84
CA ALA A 438 0.89 15.03 19.27
C ALA A 438 -0.32 14.16 19.62
N ALA A 439 -0.26 12.89 19.23
CA ALA A 439 -1.18 11.85 19.67
C ALA A 439 -0.36 10.64 20.12
N ILE A 440 -0.68 10.11 21.30
CA ILE A 440 -0.13 8.84 21.77
C ILE A 440 -1.25 7.83 21.72
N ASP A 441 -0.98 6.70 21.09
CA ASP A 441 -1.91 5.59 20.96
C ASP A 441 -1.24 4.32 21.49
N ASP A 442 -1.89 3.60 22.38
CA ASP A 442 -1.37 2.37 22.98
C ASP A 442 -2.45 1.28 23.03
N GLY A 443 -2.02 0.03 23.00
CA GLY A 443 -2.96 -1.06 23.04
C GLY A 443 -2.34 -2.44 23.17
N PHE A 444 -3.21 -3.44 23.11
CA PHE A 444 -2.82 -4.84 23.13
C PHE A 444 -3.70 -5.65 22.17
N THR A 445 -3.08 -6.42 21.28
CA THR A 445 -3.77 -7.31 20.34
C THR A 445 -3.47 -8.78 20.69
N PRO A 446 -4.49 -9.55 21.09
CA PRO A 446 -4.34 -10.97 21.40
C PRO A 446 -4.45 -11.85 20.14
N LYS A 447 -3.91 -13.08 20.27
CA LYS A 447 -4.06 -14.17 19.31
C LYS A 447 -4.22 -15.49 20.05
N PHE A 448 -5.24 -16.29 19.68
CA PHE A 448 -5.49 -17.61 20.24
C PHE A 448 -5.86 -18.59 19.13
N GLY A 449 -5.27 -19.77 19.17
CA GLY A 449 -5.53 -20.82 18.20
C GLY A 449 -5.68 -22.19 18.85
N LEU A 450 -6.48 -23.03 18.24
CA LEU A 450 -6.61 -24.44 18.55
C LEU A 450 -6.47 -25.25 17.28
N GLN A 451 -5.55 -26.18 17.26
CA GLN A 451 -5.30 -27.06 16.13
C GLN A 451 -5.52 -28.51 16.57
N TYR A 452 -6.19 -29.28 15.72
CA TYR A 452 -6.41 -30.70 15.96
C TYR A 452 -6.14 -31.53 14.69
N ASP A 453 -5.19 -32.47 14.79
CA ASP A 453 -4.85 -33.39 13.71
C ASP A 453 -5.83 -34.57 13.72
N LEU A 454 -6.82 -34.52 12.80
CA LEU A 454 -7.81 -35.58 12.61
C LEU A 454 -7.17 -36.87 12.09
N ALA A 455 -6.16 -36.73 11.22
CA ALA A 455 -5.31 -37.78 10.69
C ALA A 455 -3.92 -37.17 10.42
N ASP A 456 -2.95 -38.02 10.04
CA ASP A 456 -1.57 -37.57 9.75
C ASP A 456 -1.53 -36.53 8.60
N ASP A 457 -2.48 -36.61 7.67
CA ASP A 457 -2.57 -35.75 6.47
C ASP A 457 -3.77 -34.77 6.53
N LEU A 458 -4.46 -34.67 7.67
CA LEU A 458 -5.68 -33.87 7.81
C LEU A 458 -5.74 -33.15 9.15
N MET A 459 -5.68 -31.83 9.09
CA MET A 459 -5.72 -30.94 10.25
C MET A 459 -6.91 -29.97 10.14
N ILE A 460 -7.58 -29.73 11.26
CA ILE A 460 -8.55 -28.64 11.43
C ILE A 460 -8.05 -27.65 12.48
N TYR A 461 -8.45 -26.40 12.33
CA TYR A 461 -8.09 -25.37 13.31
C TYR A 461 -9.21 -24.35 13.52
N ALA A 462 -9.17 -23.72 14.68
CA ALA A 462 -9.90 -22.51 15.00
C ALA A 462 -8.91 -21.42 15.43
N LEU A 463 -9.04 -20.21 14.95
CA LEU A 463 -8.17 -19.10 15.24
C LEU A 463 -8.98 -17.85 15.57
N TYR A 464 -8.60 -17.17 16.66
CA TYR A 464 -8.97 -15.80 16.96
C TYR A 464 -7.73 -14.93 16.90
N SER A 465 -7.79 -13.82 16.19
CA SER A 465 -6.67 -12.85 16.10
C SER A 465 -7.20 -11.43 15.96
N GLU A 466 -6.46 -10.49 16.49
CA GLU A 466 -6.72 -9.08 16.31
C GLU A 466 -5.58 -8.41 15.56
N GLY A 467 -5.97 -7.45 14.70
CA GLY A 467 -5.05 -6.56 14.01
C GLY A 467 -5.46 -5.11 14.23
N TYR A 468 -4.50 -4.21 14.28
CA TYR A 468 -4.74 -2.81 14.55
C TYR A 468 -4.10 -1.90 13.52
N ARG A 469 -4.69 -0.73 13.36
CA ARG A 469 -4.13 0.43 12.70
C ARG A 469 -4.12 1.56 13.72
N VAL A 470 -3.00 2.27 13.82
CA VAL A 470 -2.79 3.28 14.87
C VAL A 470 -3.71 4.49 14.70
N GLY A 471 -4.04 5.12 15.81
CA GLY A 471 -4.71 6.40 15.87
C GLY A 471 -3.81 7.57 15.46
N GLY A 472 -4.41 8.75 15.42
CA GLY A 472 -3.69 9.96 15.06
C GLY A 472 -4.48 11.23 15.34
N THR A 473 -4.05 12.31 14.73
CA THR A 473 -4.69 13.61 14.89
C THR A 473 -4.91 14.29 13.54
N ASN A 474 -6.05 14.94 13.41
CA ASN A 474 -6.40 15.68 12.21
C ASN A 474 -5.78 17.07 12.20
N ARG A 475 -5.73 17.61 11.01
CA ARG A 475 -5.42 19.03 10.78
C ARG A 475 -6.42 19.90 11.53
N GLY A 476 -5.95 20.81 12.35
CA GLY A 476 -6.82 21.75 13.05
C GLY A 476 -7.29 22.87 12.15
N ARG A 477 -8.53 22.82 11.68
CA ARG A 477 -9.13 23.90 10.92
C ARG A 477 -10.53 24.19 11.42
N GLY A 478 -10.81 25.50 11.65
CA GLY A 478 -12.13 25.97 12.02
C GLY A 478 -12.66 25.33 13.30
N VAL A 479 -13.97 25.11 13.35
CA VAL A 479 -14.67 24.34 14.39
C VAL A 479 -15.13 23.04 13.74
N PRO A 480 -14.37 21.96 13.85
CA PRO A 480 -14.73 20.69 13.23
C PRO A 480 -15.98 20.11 13.90
N THR A 481 -16.81 19.44 13.10
CA THR A 481 -17.93 18.63 13.59
C THR A 481 -17.41 17.32 14.17
N LEU A 482 -16.38 16.75 13.54
CA LEU A 482 -15.76 15.51 13.94
C LEU A 482 -14.61 15.77 14.93
N PRO A 483 -14.28 14.81 15.79
CA PRO A 483 -13.14 14.93 16.70
C PRO A 483 -11.85 15.23 15.94
N VAL A 484 -10.99 16.02 16.56
CA VAL A 484 -9.67 16.32 15.99
C VAL A 484 -8.77 15.09 16.05
N ASP A 485 -8.81 14.40 17.18
CA ASP A 485 -8.04 13.18 17.40
C ASP A 485 -8.93 11.96 17.13
N TYR A 486 -8.34 10.94 16.54
CA TYR A 486 -8.98 9.66 16.27
C TYR A 486 -8.13 8.52 16.87
N GLY A 487 -8.79 7.50 17.40
CA GLY A 487 -8.13 6.34 18.02
C GLY A 487 -7.81 5.25 17.02
N SER A 488 -7.09 4.22 17.50
CA SER A 488 -6.91 2.98 16.76
C SER A 488 -8.23 2.39 16.29
N ASP A 489 -8.19 1.74 15.16
CA ASP A 489 -9.24 0.81 14.75
C ASP A 489 -8.70 -0.64 14.76
N ILE A 490 -9.57 -1.58 15.04
CA ILE A 490 -9.21 -2.98 15.29
C ILE A 490 -10.06 -3.89 14.41
N VAL A 491 -9.41 -4.84 13.75
CA VAL A 491 -10.08 -5.98 13.09
C VAL A 491 -9.95 -7.20 13.98
N GLU A 492 -11.09 -7.66 14.51
CA GLU A 492 -11.24 -8.93 15.21
C GLU A 492 -11.57 -10.01 14.17
N ASN A 493 -10.78 -11.06 14.08
CA ASN A 493 -10.97 -12.18 13.15
C ASN A 493 -11.25 -13.47 13.90
N THR A 494 -12.31 -14.17 13.53
CA THR A 494 -12.58 -15.54 13.95
C THR A 494 -12.56 -16.44 12.71
N GLU A 495 -11.73 -17.45 12.72
CA GLU A 495 -11.46 -18.30 11.57
C GLU A 495 -11.56 -19.78 11.93
N PHE A 496 -12.16 -20.56 11.03
CA PHE A 496 -12.17 -22.02 11.07
C PHE A 496 -11.60 -22.55 9.76
N GLY A 497 -10.63 -23.43 9.84
CA GLY A 497 -9.99 -23.93 8.65
C GLY A 497 -9.69 -25.43 8.69
N LEU A 498 -9.43 -25.92 7.49
CA LEU A 498 -9.01 -27.28 7.22
C LEU A 498 -7.80 -27.22 6.30
N LYS A 499 -6.77 -27.99 6.63
CA LYS A 499 -5.60 -28.24 5.76
C LYS A 499 -5.43 -29.72 5.56
N SER A 500 -5.22 -30.14 4.30
CA SER A 500 -5.09 -31.56 4.00
C SER A 500 -4.17 -31.82 2.83
N ASP A 501 -3.41 -32.91 2.97
CA ASP A 501 -2.52 -33.45 1.95
C ASP A 501 -2.92 -34.87 1.64
N TRP A 502 -3.11 -35.22 0.36
CA TRP A 502 -3.58 -36.50 -0.11
C TRP A 502 -2.62 -37.10 -1.15
N ASN A 503 -2.62 -38.44 -1.27
CA ASN A 503 -1.83 -39.14 -2.26
C ASN A 503 -0.32 -38.81 -2.18
N ASP A 504 0.27 -38.90 -1.00
CA ASP A 504 1.69 -38.61 -0.75
C ASP A 504 2.07 -37.17 -1.19
N GLY A 505 1.24 -36.18 -0.85
CA GLY A 505 1.45 -34.75 -1.14
C GLY A 505 1.11 -34.33 -2.59
N LYS A 506 0.53 -35.22 -3.40
CA LYS A 506 0.14 -34.91 -4.79
C LYS A 506 -1.13 -34.07 -4.89
N LEU A 507 -1.97 -34.07 -3.87
CA LEU A 507 -3.17 -33.23 -3.81
C LEU A 507 -3.26 -32.55 -2.46
N GLN A 508 -3.17 -31.24 -2.47
CA GLN A 508 -3.36 -30.38 -1.31
C GLN A 508 -4.68 -29.64 -1.42
N ILE A 509 -5.49 -29.66 -0.35
CA ILE A 509 -6.75 -28.93 -0.26
C ILE A 509 -6.77 -28.18 1.07
N ASN A 510 -6.84 -26.85 0.99
CA ASN A 510 -6.99 -25.97 2.14
C ASN A 510 -8.29 -25.19 2.01
N ALA A 511 -9.06 -25.13 3.07
CA ALA A 511 -10.32 -24.38 3.09
C ALA A 511 -10.42 -23.60 4.40
N THR A 512 -10.95 -22.39 4.32
CA THR A 512 -11.11 -21.50 5.45
C THR A 512 -12.46 -20.81 5.39
N LEU A 513 -13.14 -20.68 6.53
CA LEU A 513 -14.29 -19.80 6.74
C LEU A 513 -13.91 -18.77 7.80
N TYR A 514 -14.27 -17.52 7.55
CA TYR A 514 -13.91 -16.43 8.46
C TYR A 514 -15.06 -15.44 8.69
N GLU A 515 -15.05 -14.84 9.88
CA GLU A 515 -15.85 -13.67 10.25
C GLU A 515 -14.89 -12.63 10.84
N MET A 516 -14.89 -11.44 10.25
CA MET A 516 -14.08 -10.31 10.67
C MET A 516 -14.99 -9.16 11.11
N LYS A 517 -14.71 -8.57 12.27
CA LYS A 517 -15.41 -7.38 12.79
C LYS A 517 -14.42 -6.24 12.88
N TRP A 518 -14.64 -5.24 12.06
CA TRP A 518 -13.83 -4.03 12.08
C TRP A 518 -14.47 -3.02 13.01
N LYS A 519 -13.80 -2.74 14.12
CA LYS A 519 -14.26 -1.88 15.21
C LYS A 519 -13.65 -0.49 15.11
N ASN A 520 -14.46 0.54 15.39
CA ASN A 520 -14.04 1.93 15.40
C ASN A 520 -13.35 2.34 14.08
N MET A 521 -13.84 1.88 12.96
CA MET A 521 -13.25 2.01 11.64
C MET A 521 -12.84 3.45 11.34
N GLN A 522 -11.57 3.67 11.02
CA GLN A 522 -11.05 4.94 10.54
C GLN A 522 -11.45 5.13 9.08
N LEU A 523 -12.17 6.21 8.81
CA LEU A 523 -12.55 6.61 7.45
C LEU A 523 -12.09 8.04 7.19
N GLU A 524 -11.54 8.26 5.99
CA GLU A 524 -11.36 9.60 5.47
C GLU A 524 -12.70 10.11 4.92
N VAL A 525 -13.18 11.19 5.48
CA VAL A 525 -14.48 11.80 5.11
C VAL A 525 -14.35 13.30 5.02
N VAL A 526 -15.25 13.92 4.27
CA VAL A 526 -15.37 15.38 4.27
C VAL A 526 -16.09 15.81 5.55
N ASP A 527 -15.47 16.69 6.35
CA ASP A 527 -16.12 17.20 7.57
C ASP A 527 -17.41 17.93 7.20
N PRO A 528 -18.57 17.47 7.70
CA PRO A 528 -19.86 18.06 7.37
C PRO A 528 -20.04 19.48 7.89
N SER A 529 -19.18 19.93 8.81
CA SER A 529 -19.30 21.29 9.36
C SER A 529 -19.15 22.37 8.29
N ASN A 530 -18.53 22.00 7.14
CA ASN A 530 -18.32 22.96 6.07
C ASN A 530 -18.01 24.36 6.64
N ALA A 531 -17.05 24.38 7.60
CA ALA A 531 -16.70 25.58 8.29
C ALA A 531 -16.41 26.63 7.23
N ILE A 532 -17.16 27.67 7.26
CA ILE A 532 -17.22 28.81 6.39
C ILE A 532 -15.99 28.91 5.47
N GLY A 533 -16.16 28.55 4.20
CA GLY A 533 -15.15 28.69 3.15
C GLY A 533 -14.30 27.46 2.83
N GLU A 534 -14.54 26.28 3.42
CA GLU A 534 -13.81 25.04 3.12
C GLU A 534 -14.70 23.83 2.93
N PRO A 535 -15.44 23.74 1.83
CA PRO A 535 -16.38 22.66 1.60
C PRO A 535 -15.74 21.27 1.44
N TRP A 536 -14.41 21.14 1.44
CA TRP A 536 -13.69 19.93 1.03
C TRP A 536 -12.59 19.51 2.03
N GLN A 537 -12.73 19.84 3.29
CA GLN A 537 -11.76 19.39 4.27
C GLN A 537 -11.95 17.90 4.55
N ALA A 538 -11.04 17.09 4.03
CA ALA A 538 -10.92 15.70 4.41
C ALA A 538 -10.34 15.60 5.83
N VAL A 539 -10.95 14.75 6.64
CA VAL A 539 -10.54 14.40 8.01
C VAL A 539 -10.68 12.91 8.20
N VAL A 540 -9.88 12.34 9.09
CA VAL A 540 -10.02 10.96 9.53
C VAL A 540 -10.87 10.93 10.79
N ALA A 541 -11.82 10.02 10.86
CA ALA A 541 -12.61 9.81 12.06
C ALA A 541 -12.97 8.33 12.24
N ASN A 542 -13.14 7.91 13.50
CA ASN A 542 -13.66 6.59 13.82
C ASN A 542 -15.18 6.59 13.63
N LEU A 543 -15.65 6.04 12.51
CA LEU A 543 -17.04 6.16 12.08
C LEU A 543 -17.73 4.79 11.95
N GLY A 544 -18.03 4.21 13.10
CA GLY A 544 -18.78 2.96 13.16
C GLY A 544 -17.92 1.71 13.03
N ASP A 545 -18.58 0.61 12.72
CA ASP A 545 -18.00 -0.71 12.61
C ASP A 545 -18.31 -1.29 11.22
N ALA A 546 -17.54 -2.30 10.80
CA ALA A 546 -17.90 -3.09 9.63
C ALA A 546 -17.89 -4.59 9.97
N SER A 547 -18.69 -5.36 9.24
CA SER A 547 -18.74 -6.81 9.34
C SER A 547 -18.41 -7.42 8.00
N ILE A 548 -17.45 -8.33 7.99
CA ILE A 548 -17.00 -9.04 6.79
C ILE A 548 -17.03 -10.53 7.08
N SER A 549 -17.63 -11.33 6.20
CA SER A 549 -17.58 -12.78 6.28
C SER A 549 -17.32 -13.39 4.92
N GLY A 550 -16.66 -14.53 4.90
CA GLY A 550 -16.31 -15.18 3.64
C GLY A 550 -15.67 -16.54 3.81
N GLY A 551 -15.20 -17.08 2.71
CA GLY A 551 -14.47 -18.34 2.68
C GLY A 551 -13.47 -18.41 1.55
N ASP A 552 -12.36 -19.06 1.82
CA ASP A 552 -11.24 -19.33 0.92
C ASP A 552 -11.13 -20.83 0.65
N LEU A 553 -10.83 -21.21 -0.58
CA LEU A 553 -10.47 -22.58 -0.97
C LEU A 553 -9.24 -22.52 -1.87
N ASP A 554 -8.20 -23.26 -1.50
CA ASP A 554 -6.98 -23.44 -2.29
C ASP A 554 -6.77 -24.93 -2.57
N VAL A 555 -6.58 -25.27 -3.84
CA VAL A 555 -6.35 -26.64 -4.31
C VAL A 555 -5.11 -26.67 -5.18
N LYS A 556 -4.15 -27.52 -4.85
CA LYS A 556 -2.96 -27.80 -5.67
C LYS A 556 -2.89 -29.28 -5.98
N ALA A 557 -2.70 -29.63 -7.24
CA ALA A 557 -2.64 -31.02 -7.67
C ALA A 557 -1.46 -31.26 -8.62
N VAL A 558 -0.66 -32.26 -8.31
CA VAL A 558 0.36 -32.84 -9.20
C VAL A 558 -0.28 -33.95 -9.99
N ILE A 559 -0.67 -33.65 -11.23
CA ILE A 559 -1.39 -34.62 -12.10
C ILE A 559 -0.43 -35.67 -12.68
N SER A 560 0.80 -35.23 -13.00
CA SER A 560 1.90 -36.08 -13.46
C SER A 560 3.24 -35.44 -13.09
N GLU A 561 4.35 -36.14 -13.39
CA GLU A 561 5.71 -35.58 -13.18
C GLU A 561 5.93 -34.25 -13.90
N ASN A 562 5.16 -33.97 -14.93
CA ASN A 562 5.29 -32.82 -15.79
C ASN A 562 4.16 -31.79 -15.64
N ILE A 563 3.04 -32.13 -14.95
CA ILE A 563 1.84 -31.29 -14.92
C ILE A 563 1.43 -31.02 -13.49
N GLN A 564 1.38 -29.73 -13.15
CA GLN A 564 0.76 -29.23 -11.93
C GLN A 564 -0.42 -28.33 -12.26
N VAL A 565 -1.46 -28.39 -11.45
CA VAL A 565 -2.65 -27.54 -11.54
C VAL A 565 -2.90 -26.90 -10.19
N GLY A 566 -3.16 -25.61 -10.19
CA GLY A 566 -3.60 -24.89 -9.00
C GLY A 566 -4.91 -24.16 -9.26
N PHE A 567 -5.78 -24.20 -8.27
CA PHE A 567 -7.05 -23.48 -8.25
C PHE A 567 -7.23 -22.84 -6.90
N ASN A 568 -7.53 -21.55 -6.88
CA ASN A 568 -7.97 -20.88 -5.68
C ASN A 568 -9.24 -20.07 -5.95
N ILE A 569 -10.07 -19.94 -4.93
CA ILE A 569 -11.28 -19.13 -4.96
C ILE A 569 -11.52 -18.52 -3.58
N THR A 570 -11.86 -17.26 -3.58
CA THR A 570 -12.38 -16.54 -2.40
C THR A 570 -13.79 -16.06 -2.70
N ARG A 571 -14.70 -16.30 -1.79
CA ARG A 571 -16.05 -15.76 -1.81
C ARG A 571 -16.31 -14.93 -0.57
N ILE A 572 -16.61 -13.65 -0.74
CA ILE A 572 -17.08 -12.75 0.31
C ILE A 572 -18.60 -12.85 0.35
N PHE A 573 -19.15 -13.25 1.50
CA PHE A 573 -20.59 -13.40 1.71
C PHE A 573 -21.23 -12.09 2.11
N GLU A 574 -20.52 -11.31 2.94
CA GLU A 574 -20.94 -10.01 3.44
C GLU A 574 -19.72 -9.13 3.67
N ALA A 575 -19.81 -7.84 3.32
CA ALA A 575 -18.84 -6.81 3.65
C ALA A 575 -19.57 -5.46 3.76
N VAL A 576 -20.09 -5.15 4.94
CA VAL A 576 -20.98 -4.02 5.16
C VAL A 576 -20.55 -3.14 6.33
N VAL A 577 -20.76 -1.85 6.16
CA VAL A 577 -20.52 -0.84 7.20
C VAL A 577 -21.78 -0.66 8.04
N SER A 578 -21.62 -0.59 9.35
CA SER A 578 -22.62 -0.18 10.32
C SER A 578 -22.19 1.16 10.94
N ALA A 579 -22.44 2.25 10.24
CA ALA A 579 -22.12 3.59 10.69
C ALA A 579 -23.41 4.35 11.10
N PRO A 580 -23.30 5.35 11.99
CA PRO A 580 -24.42 6.23 12.27
C PRO A 580 -24.76 7.05 11.02
N GLU A 581 -26.04 7.14 10.69
CA GLU A 581 -26.52 7.92 9.53
C GLU A 581 -26.27 9.43 9.72
N SER A 582 -26.18 9.88 10.95
CA SER A 582 -25.91 11.26 11.32
C SER A 582 -25.27 11.38 12.70
N PHE A 583 -24.66 12.51 12.96
CA PHE A 583 -24.06 12.85 14.26
C PHE A 583 -24.37 14.31 14.62
N PRO A 584 -24.27 14.71 15.92
CA PRO A 584 -24.54 16.06 16.35
C PRO A 584 -23.68 17.08 15.60
N ASP A 585 -24.30 18.09 15.00
CA ASP A 585 -23.60 19.20 14.35
C ASP A 585 -23.42 20.35 15.37
N PRO A 586 -22.18 20.63 15.82
CA PRO A 586 -21.95 21.63 16.86
C PRO A 586 -22.30 23.06 16.43
N ARG A 587 -22.46 23.31 15.13
CA ARG A 587 -22.85 24.62 14.60
C ARG A 587 -24.33 24.94 14.87
N PHE A 588 -25.14 23.92 15.03
CA PHE A 588 -26.59 24.05 15.19
C PHE A 588 -27.04 23.25 16.42
N PRO A 589 -27.37 23.90 17.57
CA PRO A 589 -27.87 23.19 18.73
C PRO A 589 -29.06 22.30 18.40
N GLY A 590 -28.96 20.98 18.59
CA GLY A 590 -29.94 19.99 18.20
C GLY A 590 -29.96 19.63 16.71
N GLY A 591 -29.04 20.20 15.91
CA GLY A 591 -28.83 19.82 14.50
C GLY A 591 -28.09 18.50 14.35
N GLN A 592 -28.31 17.86 13.21
CA GLN A 592 -27.62 16.63 12.82
C GLN A 592 -26.95 16.85 11.46
N ALA A 593 -25.70 16.42 11.35
CA ALA A 593 -24.99 16.37 10.09
C ALA A 593 -24.97 14.92 9.57
N SER A 594 -25.17 14.73 8.27
CA SER A 594 -25.14 13.41 7.64
C SER A 594 -23.78 13.16 6.98
N LEU A 595 -23.27 11.96 7.16
CA LEU A 595 -22.07 11.49 6.45
C LEU A 595 -22.37 10.96 5.04
N GLY A 596 -23.66 10.84 4.68
CA GLY A 596 -24.08 10.15 3.45
C GLY A 596 -23.90 8.63 3.50
N LEU A 597 -23.43 8.08 4.62
CA LEU A 597 -23.36 6.64 4.85
C LEU A 597 -24.74 6.14 5.30
N THR A 598 -25.12 4.97 4.83
CA THR A 598 -26.32 4.26 5.29
C THR A 598 -25.91 3.02 6.07
N SER A 599 -26.77 2.53 6.94
CA SER A 599 -26.54 1.36 7.79
C SER A 599 -26.29 0.03 7.04
N LYS A 600 -26.14 0.06 5.72
CA LYS A 600 -25.83 -1.10 4.85
C LYS A 600 -25.00 -0.69 3.63
N THR A 601 -24.07 0.21 3.79
CA THR A 601 -23.11 0.56 2.72
C THR A 601 -22.07 -0.54 2.60
N ASN A 602 -21.89 -1.09 1.40
CA ASN A 602 -20.83 -2.06 1.14
C ASN A 602 -19.45 -1.39 1.25
N LEU A 603 -18.48 -2.12 1.73
CA LEU A 603 -17.06 -1.71 1.64
C LEU A 603 -16.64 -1.63 0.16
N PRO A 604 -15.73 -0.73 -0.19
CA PRO A 604 -15.28 -0.53 -1.57
C PRO A 604 -14.10 -1.44 -1.96
N MET A 605 -13.70 -1.39 -3.24
CA MET A 605 -12.42 -1.87 -3.78
C MET A 605 -12.17 -3.38 -3.67
N PHE A 606 -13.19 -4.21 -3.72
CA PHE A 606 -13.03 -5.66 -3.79
C PHE A 606 -14.10 -6.31 -4.67
N ALA A 607 -13.81 -7.52 -5.14
CA ALA A 607 -14.78 -8.37 -5.82
C ALA A 607 -15.41 -9.36 -4.83
N ASP A 608 -16.74 -9.56 -4.89
CA ASP A 608 -17.42 -10.58 -4.08
C ASP A 608 -16.89 -11.99 -4.33
N THR A 609 -16.41 -12.26 -5.52
CA THR A 609 -15.81 -13.54 -5.89
C THR A 609 -14.56 -13.31 -6.70
N SER A 610 -13.45 -13.86 -6.24
CA SER A 610 -12.18 -13.88 -6.94
C SER A 610 -11.72 -15.32 -7.08
N TYR A 611 -11.23 -15.71 -8.26
CA TYR A 611 -10.66 -17.05 -8.47
C TYR A 611 -9.51 -17.00 -9.45
N SER A 612 -8.60 -17.96 -9.29
CA SER A 612 -7.50 -18.19 -10.22
C SER A 612 -7.36 -19.68 -10.50
N LEU A 613 -7.16 -20.01 -11.76
CA LEU A 613 -6.85 -21.36 -12.21
C LEU A 613 -5.60 -21.31 -13.07
N TYR A 614 -4.61 -22.11 -12.73
CA TYR A 614 -3.41 -22.22 -13.54
C TYR A 614 -3.01 -23.68 -13.75
N MET A 615 -2.32 -23.93 -14.85
CA MET A 615 -1.67 -25.20 -15.16
C MET A 615 -0.23 -24.91 -15.57
N GLU A 616 0.69 -25.60 -14.93
CA GLU A 616 2.11 -25.55 -15.27
C GLU A 616 2.53 -26.88 -15.90
N TYR A 617 3.16 -26.82 -17.07
CA TYR A 617 3.75 -27.96 -17.75
C TYR A 617 5.28 -27.76 -17.81
N THR A 618 6.00 -28.67 -17.20
CA THR A 618 7.47 -28.66 -17.19
C THR A 618 8.00 -29.84 -17.98
N THR A 619 8.91 -29.60 -18.93
CA THR A 619 9.60 -30.67 -19.67
C THR A 619 11.09 -30.36 -19.78
N THR A 620 11.90 -31.38 -19.79
CA THR A 620 13.34 -31.27 -20.08
C THR A 620 13.53 -31.40 -21.57
N LEU A 621 14.09 -30.39 -22.23
CA LEU A 621 14.50 -30.45 -23.63
C LEU A 621 16.02 -30.67 -23.65
N GLU A 622 16.45 -31.85 -24.04
CA GLU A 622 17.86 -32.11 -24.38
C GLU A 622 18.15 -31.52 -25.76
N LEU A 623 18.64 -30.27 -25.81
CA LEU A 623 18.93 -29.58 -27.06
C LEU A 623 20.26 -30.01 -27.71
N PHE A 624 21.12 -30.71 -26.98
CA PHE A 624 22.40 -31.24 -27.48
C PHE A 624 22.73 -32.58 -26.82
N GLU A 625 22.82 -33.66 -27.61
CA GLU A 625 23.52 -34.90 -27.20
C GLU A 625 25.04 -34.62 -27.27
N GLY A 626 25.69 -34.61 -26.13
CA GLY A 626 27.14 -34.64 -26.04
C GLY A 626 27.81 -33.35 -25.63
N GLY A 627 28.07 -33.26 -24.35
CA GLY A 627 28.94 -32.29 -23.72
C GLY A 627 29.09 -32.65 -22.26
N ASP A 628 29.88 -33.73 -21.98
CA ASP A 628 30.45 -33.92 -20.65
C ASP A 628 31.38 -32.72 -20.39
N ALA A 629 31.04 -31.90 -19.39
CA ALA A 629 31.92 -30.91 -18.81
C ALA A 629 31.99 -31.09 -17.30
#